data_48e0925b69bb2b69dfd563073182b0c0
#
_entry.id   48e0925b69bb2b69dfd563073182b0c0
#
_cell.length_a   1.000
_cell.length_b   1.000
_cell.length_c   1.000
_cell.angle_alpha   90.00
_cell.angle_beta   90.00
_cell.angle_gamma   90.00
#
_symmetry.space_group_name_H-M   'P 1'
#
loop_
_entity.id
_entity.type
_entity.pdbx_description
1 polymer ?
#
loop_
_entity_poly.entity_id
_entity_poly.type
_entity_poly.pdbx_seq_one_letter_code
_entity_poly.pdbx_strand_id
1 'polypeptide(L)'
;MGNGVGMQRKYEYRRKLPHYQPDNKAFFITFSTHARWILPEPVRQIVIDTCLAGNGKKFQLYGIVVMPDHVHLVMVPLADANGPISIAEIMQAIKGTSAHLINKALGRTGRVWEDESFDRAIRREENIADKLDYILGNPVAAGLVNNLLEYRWLWRDTGEDAGQS
;
A
#
# COMPACT_ATOMS: atom_id res chain seq x y z
N MET A 1 -15.05 -25.28 9.27
CA MET A 1 -14.52 -24.91 8.74
C MET A 1 -14.02 -25.06 8.08
N GLY A 2 -14.12 -25.39 8.12
CA GLY A 2 -13.56 -25.43 7.49
C GLY A 2 -12.95 -25.41 7.14
N ASN A 3 -12.78 -25.50 7.49
CA ASN A 3 -11.91 -25.24 7.18
C ASN A 3 -11.39 -25.05 6.67
N GLY A 4 -11.42 -25.17 6.82
CA GLY A 4 -10.80 -24.67 6.36
C GLY A 4 -10.27 -24.36 6.29
N VAL A 5 -10.17 -24.37 6.86
CA VAL A 5 -9.41 -23.81 6.65
C VAL A 5 -8.62 -23.90 6.46
N GLY A 6 -8.38 -24.12 6.56
CA GLY A 6 -7.59 -23.98 6.28
C GLY A 6 -6.78 -23.93 6.11
N MET A 7 -6.56 -24.03 6.30
CA MET A 7 -5.78 -23.72 6.11
C MET A 7 -5.18 -23.28 5.93
N GLN A 8 -5.15 -23.11 6.34
CA GLN A 8 -4.65 -22.43 6.32
C GLN A 8 -3.83 -21.92 6.46
N ARG A 9 -3.35 -22.03 7.04
CA ARG A 9 -2.65 -21.21 7.29
C ARG A 9 -1.51 -21.19 7.02
N LYS A 10 -1.01 -21.18 7.15
CA LYS A 10 -0.16 -20.61 6.73
C LYS A 10 0.18 -20.66 5.79
N TYR A 11 -0.30 -20.75 5.71
CA TYR A 11 -0.27 -20.38 4.77
C TYR A 11 -0.40 -20.09 4.26
N GLU A 12 -0.81 -20.33 4.68
CA GLU A 12 -1.13 -19.79 4.34
C GLU A 12 -0.73 -19.14 4.29
N TYR A 13 -0.43 -18.87 4.69
CA TYR A 13 -0.05 -17.96 4.58
C TYR A 13 0.38 -17.52 4.40
N ARG A 14 0.45 -17.84 4.62
CA ARG A 14 0.53 -17.19 4.53
C ARG A 14 0.27 -17.01 4.40
N ARG A 15 0.27 -17.25 4.82
CA ARG A 15 -0.24 -16.91 4.96
C ARG A 15 -0.86 -16.95 4.50
N LYS A 16 -0.34 -17.41 4.58
CA LYS A 16 -1.61 -17.24 4.10
C LYS A 16 -2.09 -15.83 3.96
N LEU A 17 -2.69 -15.59 2.93
CA LEU A 17 -3.20 -14.26 2.78
C LEU A 17 -4.70 -14.35 2.99
N PRO A 18 -5.22 -13.87 4.13
CA PRO A 18 -6.64 -13.93 4.37
C PRO A 18 -7.38 -13.25 3.24
N HIS A 19 -8.49 -13.79 2.85
CA HIS A 19 -9.33 -13.22 1.81
C HIS A 19 -8.72 -13.25 0.41
N TYR A 20 -7.51 -13.75 0.27
CA TYR A 20 -6.94 -13.86 -1.06
C TYR A 20 -7.66 -14.96 -1.82
N GLN A 21 -8.09 -14.64 -3.04
CA GLN A 21 -8.74 -15.59 -3.89
C GLN A 21 -8.00 -15.67 -5.21
N PRO A 22 -8.07 -16.82 -5.91
CA PRO A 22 -7.35 -16.93 -7.18
C PRO A 22 -7.71 -15.87 -8.19
N ASP A 23 -8.94 -15.36 -8.15
CA ASP A 23 -9.40 -14.33 -9.07
C ASP A 23 -8.95 -12.95 -8.68
N ASN A 24 -8.56 -12.75 -7.41
CA ASN A 24 -8.14 -11.45 -6.94
C ASN A 24 -6.72 -11.20 -7.38
N LYS A 25 -6.49 -10.04 -7.95
CA LYS A 25 -5.18 -9.67 -8.44
C LYS A 25 -4.55 -8.65 -7.54
N ALA A 26 -3.24 -8.79 -7.33
CA ALA A 26 -2.47 -7.77 -6.67
C ALA A 26 -2.12 -6.69 -7.68
N PHE A 27 -2.02 -5.47 -7.22
CA PHE A 27 -1.69 -4.33 -8.06
C PHE A 27 -0.52 -3.58 -7.47
N PHE A 28 0.38 -3.19 -8.36
CA PHE A 28 1.43 -2.24 -8.08
C PHE A 28 0.92 -0.86 -8.47
N ILE A 29 0.95 0.08 -7.54
CA ILE A 29 0.38 1.40 -7.75
C ILE A 29 1.42 2.45 -7.40
N THR A 30 1.53 3.47 -8.26
CA THR A 30 2.36 4.64 -8.01
C THR A 30 1.49 5.88 -8.15
N PHE A 31 1.59 6.78 -7.19
CA PHE A 31 0.94 8.08 -7.33
C PHE A 31 1.89 9.17 -6.83
N SER A 32 1.80 10.33 -7.48
CA SER A 32 2.76 11.41 -7.29
C SER A 32 2.08 12.63 -6.71
N THR A 33 2.89 13.46 -6.03
CA THR A 33 2.40 14.74 -5.55
C THR A 33 2.12 15.66 -6.72
N HIS A 34 1.22 16.59 -6.51
CA HIS A 34 0.88 17.62 -7.51
C HIS A 34 2.13 18.47 -7.77
N ALA A 35 2.48 18.61 -9.05
CA ALA A 35 3.64 19.39 -9.48
C ALA A 35 4.93 18.93 -8.80
N ARG A 36 5.01 17.66 -8.43
CA ARG A 36 6.18 17.04 -7.79
C ARG A 36 6.59 17.77 -6.51
N TRP A 37 5.61 18.27 -5.79
CA TRP A 37 5.84 18.92 -4.49
C TRP A 37 6.50 17.93 -3.54
N ILE A 38 7.55 18.40 -2.86
CA ILE A 38 8.25 17.55 -1.90
C ILE A 38 7.45 17.50 -0.60
N LEU A 39 7.02 16.33 -0.21
CA LEU A 39 6.30 16.14 1.05
C LEU A 39 7.25 16.42 2.21
N PRO A 40 6.90 17.35 3.09
CA PRO A 40 7.68 17.51 4.32
C PRO A 40 7.71 16.19 5.10
N GLU A 41 8.83 15.92 5.73
CA GLU A 41 9.00 14.61 6.40
C GLU A 41 7.89 14.29 7.39
N PRO A 42 7.45 15.22 8.24
CA PRO A 42 6.43 14.85 9.23
C PRO A 42 5.13 14.33 8.62
N VAL A 43 4.76 14.78 7.42
CA VAL A 43 3.49 14.35 6.84
C VAL A 43 3.61 13.07 6.02
N ARG A 44 4.81 12.57 5.78
CA ARG A 44 4.96 11.29 5.07
C ARG A 44 4.36 10.14 5.87
N GLN A 45 4.43 10.23 7.19
CA GLN A 45 3.82 9.21 8.05
C GLN A 45 2.30 9.20 7.90
N ILE A 46 1.70 10.36 7.63
CA ILE A 46 0.25 10.43 7.42
C ILE A 46 -0.18 9.53 6.25
N VAL A 47 0.62 9.47 5.21
CA VAL A 47 0.30 8.63 4.05
C VAL A 47 0.30 7.14 4.46
N ILE A 48 1.32 6.73 5.21
CA ILE A 48 1.39 5.35 5.69
C ILE A 48 0.22 5.05 6.60
N ASP A 49 -0.06 5.93 7.54
CA ASP A 49 -1.15 5.70 8.50
C ASP A 49 -2.50 5.63 7.81
N THR A 50 -2.70 6.45 6.78
CA THR A 50 -3.95 6.42 6.01
C THR A 50 -4.12 5.06 5.33
N CYS A 51 -3.05 4.54 4.72
CA CYS A 51 -3.11 3.25 4.05
C CYS A 51 -3.31 2.12 5.05
N LEU A 52 -2.64 2.19 6.19
CA LEU A 52 -2.81 1.17 7.23
C LEU A 52 -4.23 1.19 7.81
N ALA A 53 -4.82 2.35 7.95
CA ALA A 53 -6.19 2.45 8.45
C ALA A 53 -7.19 1.80 7.48
N GLY A 54 -6.89 1.81 6.19
CA GLY A 54 -7.75 1.16 5.19
C GLY A 54 -7.46 -0.31 4.99
N ASN A 55 -6.33 -0.78 5.50
CA ASN A 55 -5.91 -2.16 5.30
C ASN A 55 -6.92 -3.10 5.96
N GLY A 56 -7.39 -4.08 5.19
CA GLY A 56 -8.38 -5.05 5.67
C GLY A 56 -9.82 -4.60 5.50
N LYS A 57 -10.05 -3.38 4.99
CA LYS A 57 -11.41 -2.87 4.77
C LYS A 57 -11.78 -2.95 3.31
N LYS A 58 -11.14 -2.17 2.46
CA LYS A 58 -11.40 -2.19 1.03
C LYS A 58 -10.30 -2.88 0.25
N PHE A 59 -9.17 -3.06 0.86
CA PHE A 59 -8.02 -3.69 0.22
C PHE A 59 -7.16 -4.34 1.29
N GLN A 60 -6.30 -5.25 0.85
CA GLN A 60 -5.26 -5.84 1.69
C GLN A 60 -3.94 -5.25 1.23
N LEU A 61 -3.24 -4.59 2.15
CA LEU A 61 -1.98 -3.92 1.83
C LEU A 61 -0.82 -4.89 2.05
N TYR A 62 0.07 -5.01 1.06
CA TYR A 62 1.26 -5.83 1.20
C TYR A 62 2.49 -5.00 1.52
N GLY A 63 2.55 -3.79 1.01
CA GLY A 63 3.68 -2.92 1.31
C GLY A 63 3.49 -1.55 0.74
N ILE A 64 4.19 -0.59 1.31
CA ILE A 64 4.13 0.80 0.87
C ILE A 64 5.46 1.46 1.19
N VAL A 65 5.91 2.32 0.29
CA VAL A 65 7.04 3.20 0.54
C VAL A 65 6.66 4.60 0.09
N VAL A 66 6.88 5.58 0.97
CA VAL A 66 6.57 6.98 0.68
C VAL A 66 7.86 7.70 0.36
N MET A 67 8.07 7.96 -0.92
CA MET A 67 9.21 8.72 -1.41
C MET A 67 8.92 10.22 -1.24
N PRO A 68 9.91 11.09 -1.41
CA PRO A 68 9.67 12.52 -1.18
C PRO A 68 8.53 13.13 -1.99
N ASP A 69 8.32 12.66 -3.22
CA ASP A 69 7.32 13.27 -4.10
C ASP A 69 6.42 12.23 -4.78
N HIS A 70 6.44 10.98 -4.30
CA HIS A 70 5.57 9.95 -4.84
C HIS A 70 5.52 8.78 -3.87
N VAL A 71 4.58 7.88 -4.13
CA VAL A 71 4.32 6.72 -3.28
C VAL A 71 4.21 5.50 -4.17
N HIS A 72 4.80 4.39 -3.72
CA HIS A 72 4.59 3.08 -4.33
C HIS A 72 3.92 2.18 -3.31
N LEU A 73 2.94 1.41 -3.76
CA LEU A 73 2.34 0.41 -2.89
C LEU A 73 1.93 -0.82 -3.68
N VAL A 74 1.78 -1.92 -2.98
CA VAL A 74 1.24 -3.16 -3.53
C VAL A 74 0.06 -3.57 -2.67
N MET A 75 -1.07 -3.84 -3.30
CA MET A 75 -2.27 -4.22 -2.59
C MET A 75 -3.16 -5.13 -3.43
N VAL A 76 -4.08 -5.81 -2.76
CA VAL A 76 -5.12 -6.61 -3.40
C VAL A 76 -6.46 -6.00 -3.01
N PRO A 77 -7.29 -5.60 -3.99
CA PRO A 77 -8.64 -5.14 -3.65
C PRO A 77 -9.45 -6.26 -3.01
N LEU A 78 -10.22 -5.91 -1.99
CA LEU A 78 -11.17 -6.85 -1.40
C LEU A 78 -12.49 -6.75 -2.15
N ALA A 79 -13.37 -7.71 -1.90
CA ALA A 79 -14.66 -7.78 -2.57
C ALA A 79 -15.77 -7.43 -1.60
N ASP A 80 -16.83 -6.83 -2.12
CA ASP A 80 -18.08 -6.66 -1.39
C ASP A 80 -19.16 -7.41 -2.15
N ALA A 81 -20.43 -7.12 -1.84
CA ALA A 81 -21.55 -7.85 -2.44
C ALA A 81 -21.60 -7.68 -3.96
N ASN A 82 -20.98 -6.64 -4.49
CA ASN A 82 -20.99 -6.33 -5.92
C ASN A 82 -19.73 -6.78 -6.64
N GLY A 83 -18.82 -7.45 -5.95
CA GLY A 83 -17.57 -7.92 -6.53
C GLY A 83 -16.39 -7.14 -6.01
N PRO A 84 -15.23 -7.22 -6.69
CA PRO A 84 -14.03 -6.52 -6.24
C PRO A 84 -14.24 -5.02 -6.21
N ILE A 85 -13.76 -4.38 -5.15
CA ILE A 85 -13.81 -2.92 -5.03
C ILE A 85 -12.81 -2.36 -6.04
N SER A 86 -13.21 -1.31 -6.76
CA SER A 86 -12.38 -0.79 -7.85
C SER A 86 -11.14 -0.09 -7.31
N ILE A 87 -10.07 -0.14 -8.11
CA ILE A 87 -8.84 0.61 -7.80
C ILE A 87 -9.17 2.09 -7.67
N ALA A 88 -10.03 2.60 -8.55
CA ALA A 88 -10.39 4.03 -8.52
C ALA A 88 -11.01 4.41 -7.17
N GLU A 89 -11.90 3.59 -6.64
CA GLU A 89 -12.53 3.87 -5.36
C GLU A 89 -11.50 3.83 -4.23
N ILE A 90 -10.62 2.84 -4.26
CA ILE A 90 -9.57 2.69 -3.24
C ILE A 90 -8.65 3.91 -3.27
N MET A 91 -8.20 4.29 -4.47
CA MET A 91 -7.26 5.40 -4.58
C MET A 91 -7.90 6.73 -4.25
N GLN A 92 -9.18 6.90 -4.57
CA GLN A 92 -9.90 8.10 -4.20
C GLN A 92 -9.94 8.24 -2.68
N ALA A 93 -10.18 7.15 -1.97
CA ALA A 93 -10.21 7.18 -0.51
C ALA A 93 -8.83 7.49 0.07
N ILE A 94 -7.79 6.84 -0.43
CA ILE A 94 -6.43 7.05 0.07
C ILE A 94 -5.99 8.49 -0.19
N LYS A 95 -6.15 8.96 -1.42
CA LYS A 95 -5.68 10.30 -1.80
C LYS A 95 -6.52 11.38 -1.12
N GLY A 96 -7.83 11.19 -1.04
CA GLY A 96 -8.69 12.18 -0.40
C GLY A 96 -8.42 12.33 1.08
N THR A 97 -8.34 11.21 1.79
CA THR A 97 -8.10 11.25 3.23
C THR A 97 -6.72 11.78 3.55
N SER A 98 -5.69 11.27 2.87
CA SER A 98 -4.32 11.72 3.15
C SER A 98 -4.14 13.20 2.81
N ALA A 99 -4.71 13.66 1.70
CA ALA A 99 -4.61 15.08 1.32
C ALA A 99 -5.25 15.97 2.37
N HIS A 100 -6.43 15.58 2.85
CA HIS A 100 -7.12 16.36 3.89
C HIS A 100 -6.26 16.45 5.15
N LEU A 101 -5.72 15.32 5.60
CA LEU A 101 -4.93 15.30 6.83
C LEU A 101 -3.59 16.02 6.67
N ILE A 102 -2.96 15.90 5.52
CA ILE A 102 -1.71 16.62 5.24
C ILE A 102 -1.94 18.12 5.26
N ASN A 103 -2.98 18.58 4.55
CA ASN A 103 -3.29 20.01 4.51
C ASN A 103 -3.64 20.54 5.90
N LYS A 104 -4.39 19.76 6.67
CA LYS A 104 -4.72 20.15 8.03
C LYS A 104 -3.47 20.29 8.89
N ALA A 105 -2.56 19.31 8.79
CA ALA A 105 -1.34 19.32 9.60
C ALA A 105 -0.43 20.49 9.27
N LEU A 106 -0.39 20.88 7.99
CA LEU A 106 0.51 21.94 7.53
C LEU A 106 -0.15 23.31 7.42
N GLY A 107 -1.46 23.39 7.68
CA GLY A 107 -2.19 24.64 7.54
C GLY A 107 -2.20 25.13 6.10
N ARG A 108 -2.26 24.20 5.12
CA ARG A 108 -2.24 24.58 3.71
C ARG A 108 -3.54 24.16 3.04
N THR A 109 -3.79 24.72 1.87
CA THR A 109 -4.93 24.35 1.03
C THR A 109 -4.43 23.96 -0.36
N GLY A 110 -5.33 23.37 -1.14
CA GLY A 110 -5.00 23.01 -2.51
C GLY A 110 -4.64 21.54 -2.64
N ARG A 111 -4.24 21.19 -3.86
CA ARG A 111 -3.99 19.81 -4.21
C ARG A 111 -2.71 19.29 -3.59
N VAL A 112 -2.77 18.05 -3.12
CA VAL A 112 -1.59 17.34 -2.64
C VAL A 112 -1.12 16.36 -3.71
N TRP A 113 -2.06 15.65 -4.34
CA TRP A 113 -1.76 14.57 -5.28
C TRP A 113 -2.19 14.93 -6.69
N GLU A 114 -1.48 14.36 -7.67
CA GLU A 114 -1.99 14.40 -9.04
C GLU A 114 -3.27 13.59 -9.13
N ASP A 115 -4.13 13.95 -10.10
CA ASP A 115 -5.40 13.28 -10.25
C ASP A 115 -5.22 11.81 -10.63
N GLU A 116 -4.24 11.52 -11.45
CA GLU A 116 -4.06 10.19 -11.98
C GLU A 116 -3.02 9.42 -11.19
N SER A 117 -3.19 8.11 -11.20
CA SER A 117 -2.23 7.18 -10.61
C SER A 117 -1.86 6.17 -11.67
N PHE A 118 -0.66 5.65 -11.57
CA PHE A 118 -0.26 4.52 -12.39
C PHE A 118 -0.61 3.25 -11.63
N ASP A 119 -1.30 2.32 -12.28
CA ASP A 119 -1.54 1.01 -11.67
C ASP A 119 -1.27 -0.08 -12.69
N ARG A 120 -0.75 -1.20 -12.19
CA ARG A 120 -0.46 -2.35 -13.02
C ARG A 120 -0.79 -3.60 -12.21
N ALA A 121 -1.56 -4.49 -12.83
CA ALA A 121 -1.83 -5.79 -12.22
C ALA A 121 -0.52 -6.58 -12.17
N ILE A 122 -0.25 -7.20 -11.03
CA ILE A 122 0.89 -8.11 -10.91
C ILE A 122 0.41 -9.44 -11.45
N ARG A 123 1.12 -9.96 -12.43
CA ARG A 123 0.70 -11.18 -13.10
C ARG A 123 0.84 -12.36 -12.16
N ARG A 124 0.04 -13.39 -12.45
CA ARG A 124 -0.02 -14.58 -11.62
C ARG A 124 1.35 -15.23 -11.45
N GLU A 125 2.15 -15.22 -12.50
CA GLU A 125 3.46 -15.84 -12.48
C GLU A 125 4.52 -14.97 -11.79
N GLU A 126 4.19 -13.72 -11.48
CA GLU A 126 5.11 -12.87 -10.75
C GLU A 126 4.96 -13.13 -9.26
N ASN A 127 6.08 -13.05 -8.55
CA ASN A 127 6.09 -13.26 -7.11
C ASN A 127 5.89 -11.93 -6.42
N ILE A 128 4.87 -11.84 -5.56
CA ILE A 128 4.56 -10.61 -4.85
C ILE A 128 5.74 -10.20 -3.96
N ALA A 129 6.39 -11.18 -3.32
CA ALA A 129 7.53 -10.86 -2.45
C ALA A 129 8.66 -10.22 -3.23
N ASP A 130 8.94 -10.74 -4.44
CA ASP A 130 9.99 -10.16 -5.28
C ASP A 130 9.63 -8.74 -5.71
N LYS A 131 8.35 -8.52 -6.04
CA LYS A 131 7.90 -7.18 -6.42
C LYS A 131 8.02 -6.22 -5.24
N LEU A 132 7.70 -6.68 -4.03
CA LEU A 132 7.85 -5.87 -2.84
C LEU A 132 9.32 -5.53 -2.60
N ASP A 133 10.22 -6.49 -2.76
CA ASP A 133 11.65 -6.23 -2.59
C ASP A 133 12.11 -5.15 -3.56
N TYR A 134 11.67 -5.24 -4.80
CA TYR A 134 12.03 -4.24 -5.81
C TYR A 134 11.53 -2.85 -5.42
N ILE A 135 10.26 -2.75 -5.03
CA ILE A 135 9.62 -1.48 -4.71
C ILE A 135 10.21 -0.87 -3.45
N LEU A 136 10.39 -1.70 -2.44
CA LEU A 136 10.90 -1.21 -1.15
C LEU A 136 12.38 -0.88 -1.22
N GLY A 137 13.07 -1.30 -2.28
CA GLY A 137 14.45 -0.90 -2.50
C GLY A 137 14.62 0.50 -3.06
N ASN A 138 13.53 1.17 -3.40
CA ASN A 138 13.60 2.49 -4.02
C ASN A 138 14.38 3.53 -3.20
N PRO A 139 14.23 3.61 -1.86
CA PRO A 139 15.00 4.60 -1.11
C PRO A 139 16.50 4.41 -1.23
N VAL A 140 16.97 3.17 -1.28
CA VAL A 140 18.40 2.88 -1.46
C VAL A 140 18.81 3.24 -2.89
N ALA A 141 18.02 2.83 -3.87
CA ALA A 141 18.32 3.10 -5.27
C ALA A 141 18.34 4.61 -5.56
N ALA A 142 17.51 5.37 -4.85
CA ALA A 142 17.45 6.83 -5.01
C ALA A 142 18.52 7.56 -4.20
N GLY A 143 19.33 6.83 -3.44
CA GLY A 143 20.40 7.46 -2.65
C GLY A 143 19.94 8.15 -1.39
N LEU A 144 18.71 7.88 -0.93
CA LEU A 144 18.19 8.53 0.27
C LEU A 144 18.77 7.93 1.54
N VAL A 145 19.04 6.64 1.52
CA VAL A 145 19.65 5.91 2.63
C VAL A 145 20.60 4.89 2.05
N ASN A 146 21.54 4.40 2.87
CA ASN A 146 22.46 3.34 2.44
C ASN A 146 21.89 1.96 2.71
N ASN A 147 21.01 1.85 3.69
CA ASN A 147 20.43 0.60 4.12
C ASN A 147 18.92 0.81 4.24
N LEU A 148 18.16 -0.13 3.70
CA LEU A 148 16.71 -0.01 3.70
C LEU A 148 16.13 0.10 5.10
N LEU A 149 16.77 -0.53 6.09
CA LEU A 149 16.30 -0.46 7.47
C LEU A 149 16.37 0.96 8.02
N GLU A 150 17.12 1.85 7.39
CA GLU A 150 17.22 3.25 7.81
C GLU A 150 16.09 4.12 7.26
N TYR A 151 15.32 3.61 6.29
CA TYR A 151 14.25 4.42 5.69
C TYR A 151 12.99 4.29 6.50
N ARG A 152 12.52 5.42 7.00
CA ARG A 152 11.48 5.48 7.99
C ARG A 152 10.07 5.31 7.42
N TRP A 153 9.85 5.76 6.21
CA TRP A 153 8.50 5.83 5.62
C TRP A 153 8.26 4.66 4.69
N LEU A 154 8.31 3.48 5.30
CA LEU A 154 8.17 2.22 4.62
C LEU A 154 7.47 1.24 5.56
N TRP A 155 6.54 0.49 5.02
CA TRP A 155 5.87 -0.56 5.77
C TRP A 155 5.73 -1.78 4.87
N ARG A 156 5.87 -2.94 5.43
CA ARG A 156 5.71 -4.20 4.71
C ARG A 156 4.98 -5.19 5.59
N ASP A 157 4.00 -5.90 4.98
CA ASP A 157 3.37 -7.03 5.61
C ASP A 157 4.39 -8.15 5.69
N THR A 158 4.70 -8.60 6.90
CA THR A 158 5.69 -9.66 7.11
C THR A 158 5.05 -11.04 7.07
N GLY A 159 3.73 -11.09 6.93
CA GLY A 159 3.03 -12.37 7.00
C GLY A 159 2.74 -12.82 8.41
N GLU A 160 3.11 -12.01 9.41
CA GLU A 160 2.81 -12.35 10.79
C GLU A 160 1.39 -11.95 11.14
N ASP A 161 0.78 -12.77 11.97
CA ASP A 161 -0.55 -12.49 12.45
C ASP A 161 -0.51 -11.33 13.44
N ALA A 162 -1.34 -10.33 13.21
CA ALA A 162 -1.41 -9.19 14.11
C ALA A 162 -1.78 -9.61 15.53
N GLY A 163 -2.50 -10.71 15.68
CA GLY A 163 -2.87 -11.19 17.00
C GLY A 163 -1.71 -11.73 17.80
N GLN A 164 -0.57 -11.88 17.21
CA GLN A 164 0.60 -12.40 17.90
C GLN A 164 1.42 -11.33 18.56
N SER A 165 1.16 -10.11 18.28
CA SER A 165 1.93 -9.01 18.85
C SER A 165 1.42 -8.60 20.21
#